data_f54af0af931a9effbd24f6d489e9a116
#
_entry.id   f54af0af931a9effbd24f6d489e9a116
#
_cell.length_a   1.000
_cell.length_b   1.000
_cell.length_c   1.000
_cell.angle_alpha   90.00
_cell.angle_beta   90.00
_cell.angle_gamma   90.00
#
_symmetry.space_group_name_H-M   'P 1'
#
loop_
_entity.id
_entity.type
_entity.pdbx_description
1 polymer ?
#
loop_
_entity_poly.entity_id
_entity_poly.type
_entity_poly.pdbx_seq_one_letter_code
_entity_poly.pdbx_strand_id
1 'polypeptide(L)'
;MKRLKRTQRALRRGVPSVQSVWGNSVAILTGDLLFARAGRMIASLGERAVQLQAVTFERLCLGQLHETIGPNPEDDPIEHYLQVLLDKTGSLISAAAEVGVIFSNAPAEYEEPVRQFGEKIGVAFQLIDDVIDLSAEVEETGKTPGTDLRSGVATLPLLYLRRQAVEDS
;
A
#
# COMPACT_ATOMS: atom_id res chain seq x y z
N MET A 1 15.17 -20.53 -6.30
CA MET A 1 13.81 -19.99 -6.49
C MET A 1 13.04 -20.16 -5.18
N LYS A 2 13.04 -19.16 -4.28
CA LYS A 2 12.23 -19.19 -3.05
C LYS A 2 10.76 -19.01 -3.46
N ARG A 3 9.95 -20.06 -3.24
CA ARG A 3 8.49 -19.99 -3.40
C ARG A 3 8.00 -18.87 -2.50
N LEU A 4 7.42 -17.82 -3.08
CA LEU A 4 6.62 -16.83 -2.37
C LEU A 4 5.52 -17.58 -1.60
N LYS A 5 5.74 -17.82 -0.32
CA LYS A 5 4.67 -18.21 0.61
C LYS A 5 3.83 -16.95 0.84
N ARG A 6 2.90 -16.66 -0.08
CA ARG A 6 1.79 -15.75 0.23
C ARG A 6 1.14 -16.30 1.49
N THR A 7 1.20 -15.53 2.56
CA THR A 7 0.50 -15.82 3.81
C THR A 7 -0.99 -15.83 3.47
N GLN A 8 -1.55 -17.03 3.31
CA GLN A 8 -2.98 -17.21 3.08
C GLN A 8 -3.67 -16.91 4.42
N ARG A 9 -4.03 -15.66 4.64
CA ARG A 9 -4.78 -15.27 5.84
C ARG A 9 -6.20 -15.85 5.71
N ALA A 10 -6.52 -16.85 6.53
CA ALA A 10 -7.85 -17.45 6.59
C ALA A 10 -8.91 -16.42 7.02
N LEU A 11 -8.54 -15.49 7.87
CA LEU A 11 -9.39 -14.41 8.37
C LEU A 11 -8.88 -13.04 7.89
N ARG A 12 -9.81 -12.13 7.63
CA ARG A 12 -9.55 -10.71 7.38
C ARG A 12 -10.55 -9.86 8.16
N ARG A 13 -10.06 -9.01 9.07
CA ARG A 13 -10.92 -8.20 9.97
C ARG A 13 -11.94 -9.05 10.72
N GLY A 14 -11.52 -10.19 11.24
CA GLY A 14 -12.35 -11.09 12.03
C GLY A 14 -13.32 -11.99 11.24
N VAL A 15 -13.40 -11.83 9.91
CA VAL A 15 -14.27 -12.67 9.05
C VAL A 15 -13.45 -13.56 8.11
N PRO A 16 -13.97 -14.72 7.70
CA PRO A 16 -13.31 -15.59 6.73
C PRO A 16 -13.01 -14.86 5.42
N SER A 17 -11.79 -15.01 4.90
CA SER A 17 -11.41 -14.41 3.62
C SER A 17 -12.10 -15.12 2.44
N VAL A 18 -12.34 -14.39 1.33
CA VAL A 18 -12.92 -14.97 0.10
C VAL A 18 -12.13 -16.19 -0.34
N GLN A 19 -10.81 -16.12 -0.24
CA GLN A 19 -9.93 -17.22 -0.61
C GLN A 19 -10.12 -18.46 0.28
N SER A 20 -10.35 -18.29 1.59
CA SER A 20 -10.54 -19.39 2.52
C SER A 20 -11.91 -20.08 2.34
N VAL A 21 -12.92 -19.33 1.89
CA VAL A 21 -14.30 -19.86 1.70
C VAL A 21 -14.51 -20.45 0.32
N TRP A 22 -14.06 -19.75 -0.74
CA TRP A 22 -14.36 -20.10 -2.14
C TRP A 22 -13.14 -20.44 -2.99
N GLY A 23 -11.95 -20.44 -2.41
CA GLY A 23 -10.70 -20.76 -3.10
C GLY A 23 -10.07 -19.58 -3.86
N ASN A 24 -8.84 -19.79 -4.31
CA ASN A 24 -7.99 -18.73 -4.87
C ASN A 24 -8.53 -18.17 -6.20
N SER A 25 -9.03 -19.03 -7.08
CA SER A 25 -9.56 -18.60 -8.39
C SER A 25 -10.76 -17.66 -8.23
N VAL A 26 -11.70 -18.00 -7.32
CA VAL A 26 -12.85 -17.13 -7.04
C VAL A 26 -12.42 -15.81 -6.43
N ALA A 27 -11.44 -15.82 -5.53
CA ALA A 27 -10.91 -14.59 -4.91
C ALA A 27 -10.28 -13.65 -5.96
N ILE A 28 -9.49 -14.19 -6.89
CA ILE A 28 -8.87 -13.40 -7.98
C ILE A 28 -9.96 -12.82 -8.89
N LEU A 29 -10.83 -13.66 -9.42
CA LEU A 29 -11.91 -13.23 -10.34
C LEU A 29 -12.86 -12.22 -9.68
N THR A 30 -13.12 -12.35 -8.38
CA THR A 30 -13.90 -11.34 -7.64
C THR A 30 -13.18 -10.01 -7.59
N GLY A 31 -11.88 -10.01 -7.36
CA GLY A 31 -11.05 -8.81 -7.41
C GLY A 31 -11.08 -8.14 -8.78
N ASP A 32 -10.90 -8.92 -9.85
CA ASP A 32 -10.95 -8.43 -11.24
C ASP A 32 -12.32 -7.85 -11.58
N LEU A 33 -13.40 -8.52 -11.16
CA LEU A 33 -14.76 -8.02 -11.36
C LEU A 33 -15.00 -6.68 -10.65
N LEU A 34 -14.54 -6.54 -9.40
CA LEU A 34 -14.65 -5.29 -8.64
C LEU A 34 -13.84 -4.18 -9.31
N PHE A 35 -12.64 -4.48 -9.76
CA PHE A 35 -11.79 -3.53 -10.48
C PHE A 35 -12.42 -3.08 -11.80
N ALA A 36 -12.95 -4.01 -12.59
CA ALA A 36 -13.66 -3.69 -13.83
C ALA A 36 -14.91 -2.83 -13.58
N ARG A 37 -15.66 -3.10 -12.51
CA ARG A 37 -16.80 -2.27 -12.10
C ARG A 37 -16.38 -0.86 -11.70
N ALA A 38 -15.34 -0.73 -10.90
CA ALA A 38 -14.78 0.56 -10.53
C ALA A 38 -14.34 1.36 -11.77
N GLY A 39 -13.62 0.72 -12.71
CA GLY A 39 -13.21 1.33 -13.98
C GLY A 39 -14.39 1.83 -14.81
N ARG A 40 -15.47 1.04 -14.89
CA ARG A 40 -16.69 1.48 -15.58
C ARG A 40 -17.35 2.70 -14.93
N MET A 41 -17.36 2.77 -13.60
CA MET A 41 -17.90 3.93 -12.88
C MET A 41 -17.04 5.17 -13.11
N ILE A 42 -15.71 5.03 -13.07
CA ILE A 42 -14.77 6.13 -13.33
C ILE A 42 -14.87 6.61 -14.77
N ALA A 43 -15.08 5.71 -15.75
CA ALA A 43 -15.23 6.09 -17.14
C ALA A 43 -16.43 7.03 -17.39
N SER A 44 -17.47 6.98 -16.55
CA SER A 44 -18.59 7.91 -16.63
C SER A 44 -18.27 9.34 -16.17
N LEU A 45 -17.13 9.52 -15.48
CA LEU A 45 -16.64 10.82 -15.03
C LEU A 45 -15.74 11.53 -16.05
N GLY A 46 -15.44 10.89 -17.15
CA GLY A 46 -14.66 11.45 -18.24
C GLY A 46 -13.18 11.07 -18.25
N GLU A 47 -12.47 11.54 -19.26
CA GLU A 47 -11.10 11.14 -19.57
C GLU A 47 -10.12 11.39 -18.43
N ARG A 48 -10.24 12.54 -17.77
CA ARG A 48 -9.35 12.91 -16.66
C ARG A 48 -9.42 11.93 -15.48
N ALA A 49 -10.61 11.46 -15.15
CA ALA A 49 -10.79 10.45 -14.10
C ALA A 49 -10.18 9.10 -14.49
N VAL A 50 -10.32 8.71 -15.76
CA VAL A 50 -9.72 7.48 -16.29
C VAL A 50 -8.20 7.55 -16.25
N GLN A 51 -7.61 8.68 -16.67
CA GLN A 51 -6.16 8.88 -16.60
C GLN A 51 -5.65 8.81 -15.16
N LEU A 52 -6.30 9.50 -14.22
CA LEU A 52 -5.90 9.49 -12.81
C LEU A 52 -5.96 8.06 -12.23
N GLN A 53 -7.01 7.30 -12.54
CA GLN A 53 -7.11 5.89 -12.14
C GLN A 53 -5.98 5.05 -12.72
N ALA A 54 -5.68 5.20 -14.01
CA ALA A 54 -4.65 4.42 -14.69
C ALA A 54 -3.26 4.67 -14.09
N VAL A 55 -2.88 5.95 -13.92
CA VAL A 55 -1.60 6.34 -13.30
C VAL A 55 -1.51 5.85 -11.86
N THR A 56 -2.59 5.97 -11.09
CA THR A 56 -2.63 5.50 -9.70
C THR A 56 -2.44 3.99 -9.61
N PHE A 57 -3.09 3.24 -10.51
CA PHE A 57 -2.97 1.79 -10.54
C PHE A 57 -1.58 1.33 -11.01
N GLU A 58 -0.99 2.02 -11.97
CA GLU A 58 0.40 1.79 -12.39
C GLU A 58 1.37 1.97 -11.21
N ARG A 59 1.27 3.10 -10.50
CA ARG A 59 2.09 3.37 -9.30
C ARG A 59 1.91 2.28 -8.24
N LEU A 60 0.68 1.87 -7.96
CA LEU A 60 0.39 0.77 -7.02
C LEU A 60 1.08 -0.53 -7.43
N CYS A 61 1.02 -0.88 -8.71
CA CYS A 61 1.67 -2.08 -9.24
C CYS A 61 3.20 -1.99 -9.14
N LEU A 62 3.79 -0.85 -9.50
CA LEU A 62 5.23 -0.59 -9.39
C LEU A 62 5.69 -0.67 -7.92
N GLY A 63 4.98 -0.02 -6.99
CA GLY A 63 5.29 -0.10 -5.57
C GLY A 63 5.23 -1.54 -5.05
N GLN A 64 4.25 -2.35 -5.50
CA GLN A 64 4.17 -3.76 -5.15
C GLN A 64 5.33 -4.59 -5.74
N LEU A 65 5.76 -4.28 -6.95
CA LEU A 65 6.93 -4.92 -7.58
C LEU A 65 8.21 -4.56 -6.84
N HIS A 66 8.43 -3.28 -6.54
CA HIS A 66 9.60 -2.81 -5.79
C HIS A 66 9.68 -3.45 -4.40
N GLU A 67 8.56 -3.54 -3.67
CA GLU A 67 8.51 -4.25 -2.40
C GLU A 67 8.86 -5.74 -2.54
N THR A 68 8.42 -6.38 -3.62
CA THR A 68 8.64 -7.81 -3.84
C THR A 68 10.07 -8.14 -4.24
N ILE A 69 10.68 -7.27 -5.03
CA ILE A 69 12.06 -7.42 -5.54
C ILE A 69 13.06 -6.99 -4.46
N GLY A 70 12.74 -5.92 -3.73
CA GLY A 70 13.62 -5.27 -2.77
C GLY A 70 14.59 -4.27 -3.42
N PRO A 71 15.37 -3.55 -2.59
CA PRO A 71 16.36 -2.58 -3.09
C PRO A 71 17.53 -3.27 -3.79
N ASN A 72 18.16 -2.59 -4.75
CA ASN A 72 19.44 -3.02 -5.29
C ASN A 72 20.54 -2.81 -4.23
N PRO A 73 21.72 -3.49 -4.38
CA PRO A 73 22.82 -3.33 -3.42
C PRO A 73 23.35 -1.90 -3.24
N GLU A 74 23.12 -1.03 -4.23
CA GLU A 74 23.59 0.35 -4.26
C GLU A 74 22.52 1.35 -3.75
N ASP A 75 21.27 0.89 -3.59
CA ASP A 75 20.16 1.74 -3.14
C ASP A 75 20.19 1.92 -1.61
N ASP A 76 19.79 3.11 -1.12
CA ASP A 76 19.49 3.28 0.30
C ASP A 76 18.19 2.51 0.62
N PRO A 77 18.26 1.50 1.53
CA PRO A 77 17.10 0.69 1.87
C PRO A 77 15.95 1.50 2.50
N ILE A 78 16.26 2.61 3.18
CA ILE A 78 15.24 3.46 3.82
C ILE A 78 14.52 4.28 2.75
N GLU A 79 15.26 4.89 1.82
CA GLU A 79 14.65 5.62 0.71
C GLU A 79 13.81 4.70 -0.17
N HIS A 80 14.31 3.51 -0.49
CA HIS A 80 13.55 2.49 -1.22
C HIS A 80 12.25 2.14 -0.51
N TYR A 81 12.31 1.89 0.81
CA TYR A 81 11.13 1.59 1.62
C TYR A 81 10.11 2.73 1.60
N LEU A 82 10.53 3.98 1.79
CA LEU A 82 9.64 5.15 1.75
C LEU A 82 9.00 5.33 0.37
N GLN A 83 9.73 5.05 -0.72
CA GLN A 83 9.19 5.09 -2.07
C GLN A 83 8.13 4.00 -2.28
N VAL A 84 8.34 2.80 -1.75
CA VAL A 84 7.33 1.73 -1.77
C VAL A 84 6.05 2.16 -1.05
N LEU A 85 6.15 2.77 0.13
CA LEU A 85 4.99 3.28 0.85
C LEU A 85 4.26 4.37 0.07
N LEU A 86 5.02 5.28 -0.55
CA LEU A 86 4.48 6.35 -1.37
C LEU A 86 3.66 5.79 -2.54
N ASP A 87 4.20 4.80 -3.25
CA ASP A 87 3.54 4.24 -4.43
C ASP A 87 2.39 3.29 -4.10
N LYS A 88 2.48 2.51 -3.01
CA LYS A 88 1.41 1.58 -2.62
C LYS A 88 0.24 2.24 -1.90
N THR A 89 0.52 3.17 -1.00
CA THR A 89 -0.49 3.76 -0.10
C THR A 89 -0.67 5.24 -0.36
N GLY A 90 0.42 6.01 -0.45
CA GLY A 90 0.39 7.44 -0.72
C GLY A 90 -0.35 7.77 -2.00
N SER A 91 -0.08 7.04 -3.08
CA SER A 91 -0.73 7.25 -4.39
C SER A 91 -2.26 7.10 -4.34
N LEU A 92 -2.77 6.12 -3.59
CA LEU A 92 -4.21 5.88 -3.46
C LEU A 92 -4.92 6.99 -2.67
N ILE A 93 -4.32 7.46 -1.58
CA ILE A 93 -4.87 8.54 -0.76
C ILE A 93 -4.79 9.86 -1.52
N SER A 94 -3.69 10.11 -2.20
CA SER A 94 -3.51 11.25 -3.08
C SER A 94 -4.57 11.29 -4.19
N ALA A 95 -4.76 10.19 -4.91
CA ALA A 95 -5.77 10.11 -5.97
C ALA A 95 -7.19 10.34 -5.45
N ALA A 96 -7.52 9.81 -4.26
CA ALA A 96 -8.83 10.05 -3.66
C ALA A 96 -9.04 11.54 -3.32
N ALA A 97 -8.02 12.20 -2.79
CA ALA A 97 -8.05 13.62 -2.48
C ALA A 97 -8.14 14.49 -3.75
N GLU A 98 -7.36 14.15 -4.78
CA GLU A 98 -7.35 14.83 -6.07
C GLU A 98 -8.69 14.71 -6.80
N VAL A 99 -9.32 13.54 -6.80
CA VAL A 99 -10.68 13.34 -7.30
C VAL A 99 -11.67 14.29 -6.60
N GLY A 100 -11.53 14.45 -5.26
CA GLY A 100 -12.35 15.40 -4.50
C GLY A 100 -12.22 16.82 -5.02
N VAL A 101 -11.02 17.31 -5.27
CA VAL A 101 -10.77 18.66 -5.82
C VAL A 101 -11.34 18.79 -7.24
N ILE A 102 -11.04 17.85 -8.13
CA ILE A 102 -11.44 17.88 -9.54
C ILE A 102 -12.97 17.94 -9.68
N PHE A 103 -13.71 17.13 -8.91
CA PHE A 103 -15.17 17.01 -9.06
C PHE A 103 -15.99 17.89 -8.13
N SER A 104 -15.35 18.65 -7.21
CA SER A 104 -16.02 19.65 -6.39
C SER A 104 -16.11 21.05 -7.06
N ASN A 105 -15.55 21.22 -8.26
CA ASN A 105 -15.32 22.50 -8.90
C ASN A 105 -14.47 23.47 -8.06
N ALA A 106 -13.57 22.95 -7.22
CA ALA A 106 -12.61 23.76 -6.51
C ALA A 106 -11.60 24.40 -7.50
N PRO A 107 -11.00 25.55 -7.17
CA PRO A 107 -9.96 26.14 -7.98
C PRO A 107 -8.80 25.16 -8.24
N ALA A 108 -8.29 25.12 -9.48
CA ALA A 108 -7.23 24.19 -9.88
C ALA A 108 -5.94 24.34 -9.07
N GLU A 109 -5.72 25.51 -8.46
CA GLU A 109 -4.57 25.78 -7.58
C GLU A 109 -4.51 24.88 -6.34
N TYR A 110 -5.63 24.24 -5.95
CA TYR A 110 -5.67 23.30 -4.84
C TYR A 110 -5.25 21.87 -5.22
N GLU A 111 -5.17 21.54 -6.50
CA GLU A 111 -4.89 20.16 -6.93
C GLU A 111 -3.53 19.67 -6.47
N GLU A 112 -2.48 20.44 -6.77
CA GLU A 112 -1.12 20.04 -6.39
C GLU A 112 -0.87 20.02 -4.87
N PRO A 113 -1.29 21.03 -4.08
CA PRO A 113 -1.19 20.95 -2.63
C PRO A 113 -1.95 19.76 -2.02
N VAL A 114 -3.14 19.47 -2.52
CA VAL A 114 -3.97 18.35 -2.03
C VAL A 114 -3.37 17.00 -2.43
N ARG A 115 -2.82 16.88 -3.63
CA ARG A 115 -2.08 15.70 -4.08
C ARG A 115 -0.90 15.42 -3.15
N GLN A 116 -0.05 16.42 -2.90
CA GLN A 116 1.11 16.28 -2.02
C GLN A 116 0.70 15.97 -0.57
N PHE A 117 -0.37 16.58 -0.09
CA PHE A 117 -0.92 16.28 1.24
C PHE A 117 -1.34 14.81 1.31
N GLY A 118 -2.08 14.31 0.32
CA GLY A 118 -2.53 12.93 0.24
C GLY A 118 -1.36 11.93 0.24
N GLU A 119 -0.31 12.21 -0.51
CA GLU A 119 0.91 11.41 -0.53
C GLU A 119 1.58 11.34 0.85
N LYS A 120 1.79 12.49 1.49
CA LYS A 120 2.44 12.56 2.81
C LYS A 120 1.62 11.88 3.91
N ILE A 121 0.31 12.11 3.92
CA ILE A 121 -0.62 11.46 4.86
C ILE A 121 -0.62 9.94 4.67
N GLY A 122 -0.58 9.47 3.42
CA GLY A 122 -0.54 8.05 3.10
C GLY A 122 0.72 7.36 3.60
N VAL A 123 1.87 7.99 3.42
CA VAL A 123 3.15 7.50 3.97
C VAL A 123 3.11 7.50 5.50
N ALA A 124 2.68 8.62 6.13
CA ALA A 124 2.58 8.72 7.58
C ALA A 124 1.65 7.66 8.18
N PHE A 125 0.51 7.41 7.53
CA PHE A 125 -0.44 6.38 7.94
C PHE A 125 0.20 4.98 7.93
N GLN A 126 0.96 4.65 6.89
CA GLN A 126 1.62 3.36 6.80
C GLN A 126 2.75 3.22 7.83
N LEU A 127 3.53 4.28 8.06
CA LEU A 127 4.57 4.27 9.10
C LEU A 127 3.98 4.02 10.49
N ILE A 128 2.81 4.59 10.79
CA ILE A 128 2.11 4.35 12.04
C ILE A 128 1.60 2.90 12.10
N ASP A 129 1.05 2.35 11.01
CA ASP A 129 0.58 0.94 10.98
C ASP A 129 1.74 -0.04 11.24
N ASP A 130 2.93 0.24 10.72
CA ASP A 130 4.14 -0.55 10.94
C ASP A 130 4.62 -0.49 12.41
N VAL A 131 4.54 0.69 13.05
CA VAL A 131 4.84 0.85 14.48
C VAL A 131 3.81 0.10 15.34
N ILE A 132 2.54 0.18 14.99
CA ILE A 132 1.47 -0.55 15.68
C ILE A 132 1.69 -2.06 15.54
N ASP A 133 2.13 -2.57 14.37
CA ASP A 133 2.42 -4.01 14.20
C ASP A 133 3.51 -4.51 15.16
N LEU A 134 4.47 -3.66 15.54
CA LEU A 134 5.51 -4.00 16.49
C LEU A 134 5.06 -3.89 17.96
N SER A 135 4.19 -2.92 18.28
CA SER A 135 3.82 -2.55 19.65
C SER A 135 2.50 -3.16 20.11
N ALA A 136 1.70 -3.74 19.21
CA ALA A 136 0.35 -4.17 19.52
C ALA A 136 0.31 -5.34 20.50
N GLU A 137 -0.40 -5.18 21.62
CA GLU A 137 -0.90 -6.30 22.38
C GLU A 137 -2.04 -6.98 21.60
N VAL A 138 -2.06 -8.33 21.63
CA VAL A 138 -2.98 -9.17 20.85
C VAL A 138 -4.46 -8.81 21.09
N GLU A 139 -4.77 -8.31 22.28
CA GLU A 139 -6.14 -8.01 22.71
C GLU A 139 -6.73 -6.76 22.06
N GLU A 140 -5.90 -5.76 21.70
CA GLU A 140 -6.43 -4.49 21.17
C GLU A 140 -6.61 -4.48 19.65
N THR A 141 -5.77 -5.17 18.89
CA THR A 141 -5.77 -5.07 17.42
C THR A 141 -6.25 -6.33 16.70
N GLY A 142 -6.34 -7.46 17.40
CA GLY A 142 -6.64 -8.76 16.80
C GLY A 142 -5.55 -9.26 15.83
N LYS A 143 -4.41 -8.55 15.77
CA LYS A 143 -3.22 -8.93 14.97
C LYS A 143 -2.19 -9.59 15.90
N THR A 144 -1.50 -10.59 15.42
CA THR A 144 -0.33 -11.14 16.11
C THR A 144 0.83 -10.16 15.97
N PRO A 145 1.41 -9.60 17.05
CA PRO A 145 2.50 -8.63 16.99
C PRO A 145 3.68 -9.11 16.15
N GLY A 146 4.34 -8.20 15.40
CA GLY A 146 5.49 -8.50 14.57
C GLY A 146 5.18 -9.41 13.38
N THR A 147 3.99 -9.30 12.81
CA THR A 147 3.58 -10.07 11.63
C THR A 147 4.48 -9.77 10.44
N ASP A 148 4.84 -8.52 10.21
CA ASP A 148 5.69 -8.08 9.11
C ASP A 148 7.11 -8.58 9.31
N LEU A 149 7.65 -8.49 10.52
CA LEU A 149 8.96 -9.02 10.86
C LEU A 149 9.04 -10.55 10.62
N ARG A 150 8.02 -11.31 11.03
CA ARG A 150 7.93 -12.76 10.77
C ARG A 150 7.78 -13.10 9.30
N SER A 151 7.17 -12.23 8.53
CA SER A 151 7.02 -12.37 7.07
C SER A 151 8.30 -12.02 6.31
N GLY A 152 9.31 -11.48 7.01
CA GLY A 152 10.59 -11.06 6.42
C GLY A 152 10.52 -9.67 5.76
N VAL A 153 9.46 -8.90 6.02
CA VAL A 153 9.33 -7.53 5.56
C VAL A 153 10.15 -6.64 6.49
N ALA A 154 11.11 -5.90 5.92
CA ALA A 154 11.92 -4.95 6.66
C ALA A 154 11.18 -3.60 6.72
N THR A 155 10.48 -3.36 7.82
CA THR A 155 9.84 -2.08 8.11
C THR A 155 10.85 -1.05 8.63
N LEU A 156 10.49 0.22 8.66
CA LEU A 156 11.40 1.33 9.00
C LEU A 156 12.18 1.13 10.31
N PRO A 157 11.59 0.69 11.42
CA PRO A 157 12.35 0.43 12.65
C PRO A 157 13.46 -0.61 12.46
N LEU A 158 13.20 -1.68 11.72
CA LEU A 158 14.21 -2.71 11.44
C LEU A 158 15.32 -2.19 10.53
N LEU A 159 14.98 -1.34 9.54
CA LEU A 159 15.98 -0.72 8.65
C LEU A 159 16.92 0.20 9.42
N TYR A 160 16.40 1.01 10.35
CA TYR A 160 17.23 1.84 11.21
C TYR A 160 18.15 1.03 12.13
N LEU A 161 17.65 -0.04 12.74
CA LEU A 161 18.48 -0.93 13.56
C LEU A 161 19.62 -1.58 12.76
N ARG A 162 19.34 -1.98 11.51
CA ARG A 162 20.36 -2.54 10.63
C ARG A 162 21.43 -1.51 10.25
N ARG A 163 21.03 -0.26 10.00
CA ARG A 163 21.97 0.83 9.70
C ARG A 163 22.87 1.12 10.88
N GLN A 164 22.33 1.24 12.09
CA GLN A 164 23.13 1.44 13.31
C GLN A 164 24.11 0.28 13.55
N ALA A 165 23.67 -0.96 13.38
CA ALA A 165 24.55 -2.11 13.58
C ALA A 165 25.75 -2.15 12.60
N VAL A 166 25.66 -1.52 11.45
CA VAL A 166 26.77 -1.36 10.50
C VAL A 166 27.70 -0.21 10.90
N GLU A 167 27.15 0.87 11.45
CA GLU A 167 27.92 2.03 11.92
C GLU A 167 28.75 1.72 13.18
N ASP A 168 28.30 0.77 14.02
CA ASP A 168 28.94 0.35 15.26
C ASP A 168 29.96 -0.80 15.08
N SER A 169 30.15 -1.32 13.86
CA SER A 169 31.03 -2.46 13.55
C SER A 169 32.30 -2.04 12.83
#